data_b21d461093fa28111812934cce3910c5
#
_entry.id   b21d461093fa28111812934cce3910c5
#
_cell.length_a   1.000
_cell.length_b   1.000
_cell.length_c   1.000
_cell.angle_alpha   90.00
_cell.angle_beta   90.00
_cell.angle_gamma   90.00
#
_symmetry.space_group_name_H-M   'P 1'
#
loop_
_entity.id
_entity.type
_entity.pdbx_description
1 polymer ?
#
loop_
_entity_poly.entity_id
_entity_poly.type
_entity_poly.pdbx_seq_one_letter_code
_entity_poly.pdbx_strand_id
1 'polypeptide(L)'
;LTMGLVQEMGARALRLGLPLSVQLDLTYRCNERCVHCYLDHEDHGEMSTTEIKDLLDQLAAAGVFFLNLSGGEIFMRKDFFEILEYARKLQFSVKLKTNAVMIRAAKAKRIAELSVESVQISLYSHKPEVHDEITKLPGSFKRTMEGARLLKANGVKVSFANVLMKHNADDYPEVQALAAELGVGYNVDATITPMMDG
;
A
#
# COMPACT_ATOMS: atom_id res chain seq x y z
N LEU A 1 32.39 7.99 8.39
CA LEU A 1 31.13 7.26 8.16
C LEU A 1 30.66 7.65 6.76
N THR A 2 30.83 6.74 5.79
CA THR A 2 30.27 6.90 4.43
C THR A 2 28.75 6.89 4.52
N MET A 3 28.10 7.95 4.04
CA MET A 3 26.64 7.97 3.89
C MET A 3 26.23 6.84 2.93
N GLY A 4 25.17 6.12 3.28
CA GLY A 4 24.63 5.11 2.38
C GLY A 4 24.06 5.74 1.10
N LEU A 5 24.05 5.01 -0.02
CA LEU A 5 23.57 5.50 -1.31
C LEU A 5 22.21 6.22 -1.24
N VAL A 6 21.27 5.69 -0.47
CA VAL A 6 19.93 6.31 -0.29
C VAL A 6 20.02 7.67 0.39
N GLN A 7 20.91 7.82 1.37
CA GLN A 7 21.14 9.11 2.03
C GLN A 7 21.77 10.14 1.08
N GLU A 8 22.69 9.71 0.25
CA GLU A 8 23.32 10.57 -0.78
C GLU A 8 22.28 11.01 -1.83
N MET A 9 21.43 10.09 -2.29
CA MET A 9 20.31 10.39 -3.19
C MET A 9 19.35 11.42 -2.55
N GLY A 10 18.96 11.20 -1.29
CA GLY A 10 18.10 12.12 -0.55
C GLY A 10 18.70 13.52 -0.40
N ALA A 11 19.96 13.61 -0.02
CA ALA A 11 20.67 14.89 0.10
C ALA A 11 20.79 15.63 -1.24
N ARG A 12 21.00 14.88 -2.33
CA ARG A 12 21.05 15.44 -3.69
C ARG A 12 19.66 15.93 -4.12
N ALA A 13 18.61 15.12 -3.93
CA ALA A 13 17.25 15.48 -4.27
C ALA A 13 16.79 16.75 -3.53
N LEU A 14 17.05 16.83 -2.22
CA LEU A 14 16.75 18.00 -1.40
C LEU A 14 17.47 19.25 -1.91
N ARG A 15 18.76 19.14 -2.23
CA ARG A 15 19.57 20.25 -2.72
C ARG A 15 19.10 20.78 -4.08
N LEU A 16 18.56 19.89 -4.93
CA LEU A 16 18.06 20.23 -6.26
C LEU A 16 16.55 20.55 -6.30
N GLY A 17 15.86 20.45 -5.16
CA GLY A 17 14.40 20.62 -5.09
C GLY A 17 13.62 19.57 -5.87
N LEU A 18 14.16 18.34 -6.02
CA LEU A 18 13.54 17.26 -6.78
C LEU A 18 12.77 16.31 -5.87
N PRO A 19 11.56 15.85 -6.25
CA PRO A 19 10.85 14.82 -5.51
C PRO A 19 11.57 13.47 -5.70
N LEU A 20 12.00 12.84 -4.59
CA LEU A 20 12.61 11.51 -4.61
C LEU A 20 11.56 10.40 -4.49
N SER A 21 10.46 10.69 -3.79
CA SER A 21 9.38 9.74 -3.52
C SER A 21 8.03 10.41 -3.75
N VAL A 22 7.12 9.68 -4.38
CA VAL A 22 5.74 10.10 -4.63
C VAL A 22 4.79 9.00 -4.19
N GLN A 23 3.68 9.38 -3.53
CA GLN A 23 2.52 8.54 -3.37
C GLN A 23 1.47 8.94 -4.41
N LEU A 24 0.96 7.95 -5.12
CA LEU A 24 -0.09 8.12 -6.12
C LEU A 24 -1.30 7.28 -5.70
N ASP A 25 -2.39 7.95 -5.36
CA ASP A 25 -3.67 7.31 -5.09
C ASP A 25 -4.39 7.09 -6.42
N LEU A 26 -4.45 5.82 -6.85
CA LEU A 26 -4.94 5.43 -8.17
C LEU A 26 -6.47 5.48 -8.29
N THR A 27 -7.17 5.33 -7.17
CA THR A 27 -8.63 5.25 -7.09
C THR A 27 -9.11 5.58 -5.70
N TYR A 28 -10.30 6.16 -5.56
CA TYR A 28 -10.97 6.31 -4.26
C TYR A 28 -11.94 5.16 -3.98
N ARG A 29 -12.25 4.34 -5.00
CA ARG A 29 -13.07 3.14 -4.82
C ARG A 29 -12.38 2.12 -3.94
N CYS A 30 -13.12 1.53 -3.01
CA CYS A 30 -12.64 0.48 -2.12
C CYS A 30 -13.74 -0.57 -1.87
N ASN A 31 -13.30 -1.79 -1.60
CA ASN A 31 -14.17 -2.90 -1.18
C ASN A 31 -14.45 -2.90 0.33
N GLU A 32 -13.82 -2.01 1.08
CA GLU A 32 -14.00 -1.78 2.52
C GLU A 32 -14.58 -0.40 2.78
N ARG A 33 -15.09 -0.19 4.01
CA ARG A 33 -15.61 1.08 4.52
C ARG A 33 -15.07 1.34 5.92
N CYS A 34 -13.74 1.40 6.01
CA CYS A 34 -13.05 1.50 7.30
C CYS A 34 -13.49 2.73 8.09
N VAL A 35 -13.69 2.56 9.40
CA VAL A 35 -14.19 3.62 10.31
C VAL A 35 -13.29 4.86 10.40
N HIS A 36 -12.03 4.75 10.00
CA HIS A 36 -11.03 5.82 10.01
C HIS A 36 -10.66 6.29 8.60
N CYS A 37 -11.39 5.82 7.57
CA CYS A 37 -11.06 6.18 6.21
C CYS A 37 -11.30 7.67 5.96
N TYR A 38 -10.32 8.35 5.38
CA TYR A 38 -10.42 9.75 5.00
C TYR A 38 -11.03 9.93 3.61
N LEU A 39 -11.17 8.86 2.82
CA LEU A 39 -11.75 8.89 1.49
C LEU A 39 -13.27 8.72 1.57
N ASP A 40 -14.00 9.46 0.74
CA ASP A 40 -15.45 9.33 0.59
C ASP A 40 -15.88 8.15 -0.29
N HIS A 41 -14.91 7.50 -0.97
CA HIS A 41 -15.10 6.37 -1.87
C HIS A 41 -15.85 6.68 -3.17
N GLU A 42 -16.04 7.97 -3.47
CA GLU A 42 -16.69 8.41 -4.71
C GLU A 42 -15.69 8.48 -5.88
N ASP A 43 -16.23 8.49 -7.09
CA ASP A 43 -15.44 8.70 -8.30
C ASP A 43 -15.44 10.19 -8.65
N HIS A 44 -14.34 10.87 -8.36
CA HIS A 44 -14.14 12.29 -8.67
C HIS A 44 -13.50 12.52 -10.04
N GLY A 45 -13.62 11.59 -10.96
CA GLY A 45 -12.95 11.64 -12.26
C GLY A 45 -11.55 11.02 -12.18
N GLU A 46 -11.48 9.71 -11.97
CA GLU A 46 -10.21 8.98 -11.96
C GLU A 46 -9.46 9.16 -13.27
N MET A 47 -8.16 9.39 -13.18
CA MET A 47 -7.29 9.40 -14.36
C MET A 47 -7.41 8.09 -15.14
N SER A 48 -7.48 8.19 -16.46
CA SER A 48 -7.39 7.05 -17.35
C SER A 48 -6.01 6.40 -17.30
N THR A 49 -5.89 5.18 -17.82
CA THR A 49 -4.60 4.47 -17.92
C THR A 49 -3.57 5.31 -18.69
N THR A 50 -3.99 6.02 -19.74
CA THR A 50 -3.11 6.86 -20.55
C THR A 50 -2.60 8.06 -19.77
N GLU A 51 -3.47 8.76 -19.06
CA GLU A 51 -3.09 9.90 -18.20
C GLU A 51 -2.14 9.48 -17.07
N ILE A 52 -2.38 8.31 -16.46
CA ILE A 52 -1.46 7.78 -15.44
C ILE A 52 -0.09 7.47 -16.06
N LYS A 53 -0.02 6.87 -17.25
CA LYS A 53 1.26 6.59 -17.90
C LYS A 53 2.01 7.88 -18.26
N ASP A 54 1.31 8.90 -18.76
CA ASP A 54 1.91 10.22 -19.01
C ASP A 54 2.43 10.86 -17.71
N LEU A 55 1.67 10.78 -16.61
CA LEU A 55 2.12 11.22 -15.31
C LEU A 55 3.37 10.45 -14.86
N LEU A 56 3.42 9.13 -15.03
CA LEU A 56 4.59 8.32 -14.67
C LEU A 56 5.82 8.70 -15.50
N ASP A 57 5.68 9.01 -16.80
CA ASP A 57 6.76 9.52 -17.63
C ASP A 57 7.30 10.86 -17.10
N GLN A 58 6.40 11.79 -16.71
CA GLN A 58 6.78 13.07 -16.12
C GLN A 58 7.51 12.89 -14.78
N LEU A 59 7.02 11.99 -13.91
CA LEU A 59 7.66 11.68 -12.63
C LEU A 59 9.06 11.07 -12.82
N ALA A 60 9.21 10.16 -13.78
CA ALA A 60 10.51 9.57 -14.13
C ALA A 60 11.49 10.64 -14.65
N ALA A 61 11.03 11.52 -15.55
CA ALA A 61 11.81 12.63 -16.07
C ALA A 61 12.23 13.63 -14.96
N ALA A 62 11.37 13.83 -13.94
CA ALA A 62 11.66 14.65 -12.77
C ALA A 62 12.65 13.99 -11.79
N GLY A 63 13.01 12.72 -11.98
CA GLY A 63 13.97 12.01 -11.14
C GLY A 63 13.36 11.32 -9.91
N VAL A 64 12.05 11.13 -9.88
CA VAL A 64 11.37 10.30 -8.85
C VAL A 64 11.88 8.87 -8.97
N PHE A 65 12.25 8.29 -7.84
CA PHE A 65 12.73 6.90 -7.78
C PHE A 65 11.77 5.98 -7.02
N PHE A 66 11.23 6.45 -5.88
CA PHE A 66 10.30 5.67 -5.08
C PHE A 66 8.85 6.03 -5.41
N LEU A 67 8.08 5.04 -5.83
CA LEU A 67 6.67 5.20 -6.15
C LEU A 67 5.82 4.34 -5.21
N ASN A 68 4.96 4.99 -4.41
CA ASN A 68 3.98 4.30 -3.59
C ASN A 68 2.63 4.32 -4.31
N LEU A 69 2.14 3.17 -4.75
CA LEU A 69 0.80 3.03 -5.33
C LEU A 69 -0.20 2.70 -4.23
N SER A 70 -1.21 3.55 -4.09
CA SER A 70 -2.18 3.55 -3.01
C SER A 70 -3.57 3.97 -3.53
N GLY A 71 -4.45 4.37 -2.63
CA GLY A 71 -5.81 4.85 -2.88
C GLY A 71 -6.80 4.21 -1.92
N GLY A 72 -8.03 3.99 -2.37
CA GLY A 72 -8.96 3.12 -1.67
C GLY A 72 -8.44 1.69 -1.69
N GLU A 73 -8.76 0.92 -2.73
CA GLU A 73 -8.13 -0.39 -2.98
C GLU A 73 -7.65 -0.47 -4.43
N ILE A 74 -6.35 -0.57 -4.60
CA ILE A 74 -5.70 -0.54 -5.93
C ILE A 74 -6.20 -1.64 -6.87
N PHE A 75 -6.59 -2.81 -6.33
CA PHE A 75 -7.11 -3.93 -7.12
C PHE A 75 -8.57 -3.76 -7.55
N MET A 76 -9.24 -2.66 -7.18
CA MET A 76 -10.53 -2.26 -7.76
C MET A 76 -10.37 -1.72 -9.18
N ARG A 77 -9.19 -1.26 -9.57
CA ARG A 77 -8.88 -0.88 -10.95
C ARG A 77 -8.60 -2.11 -11.79
N LYS A 78 -9.28 -2.21 -12.93
CA LYS A 78 -9.09 -3.33 -13.88
C LYS A 78 -7.74 -3.27 -14.58
N ASP A 79 -7.22 -2.07 -14.78
CA ASP A 79 -5.96 -1.74 -15.46
C ASP A 79 -4.76 -1.66 -14.50
N PHE A 80 -4.93 -2.01 -13.21
CA PHE A 80 -3.87 -1.88 -12.21
C PHE A 80 -2.56 -2.55 -12.63
N PHE A 81 -2.61 -3.78 -13.15
CA PHE A 81 -1.39 -4.49 -13.55
C PHE A 81 -0.71 -3.85 -14.76
N GLU A 82 -1.46 -3.27 -15.69
CA GLU A 82 -0.92 -2.52 -16.83
C GLU A 82 -0.16 -1.26 -16.35
N ILE A 83 -0.71 -0.56 -15.36
CA ILE A 83 -0.06 0.59 -14.72
C ILE A 83 1.21 0.14 -13.99
N LEU A 84 1.12 -0.93 -13.20
CA LEU A 84 2.27 -1.45 -12.46
C LEU A 84 3.41 -1.91 -13.39
N GLU A 85 3.08 -2.60 -14.47
CA GLU A 85 4.06 -3.02 -15.50
C GLU A 85 4.75 -1.81 -16.12
N TYR A 86 3.99 -0.76 -16.42
CA TYR A 86 4.54 0.47 -16.96
C TYR A 86 5.47 1.18 -15.98
N ALA A 87 5.07 1.29 -14.72
CA ALA A 87 5.91 1.85 -13.66
C ALA A 87 7.22 1.06 -13.50
N ARG A 88 7.15 -0.28 -13.56
CA ARG A 88 8.35 -1.13 -13.49
C ARG A 88 9.24 -1.00 -14.72
N LYS A 89 8.67 -0.82 -15.91
CA LYS A 89 9.43 -0.51 -17.15
C LYS A 89 10.21 0.80 -17.02
N LEU A 90 9.64 1.80 -16.35
CA LEU A 90 10.30 3.07 -16.04
C LEU A 90 11.29 2.99 -14.87
N GLN A 91 11.54 1.79 -14.32
CA GLN A 91 12.52 1.53 -13.26
C GLN A 91 12.17 2.12 -11.88
N PHE A 92 10.92 2.52 -11.62
CA PHE A 92 10.53 2.91 -10.28
C PHE A 92 10.71 1.77 -9.27
N SER A 93 11.21 2.09 -8.08
CA SER A 93 11.10 1.24 -6.90
C SER A 93 9.67 1.35 -6.36
N VAL A 94 8.82 0.33 -6.66
CA VAL A 94 7.38 0.41 -6.40
C VAL A 94 7.03 -0.28 -5.09
N LYS A 95 6.37 0.46 -4.20
CA LYS A 95 5.68 -0.08 -3.02
C LYS A 95 4.17 -0.05 -3.27
N LEU A 96 3.49 -1.15 -2.92
CA LEU A 96 2.04 -1.24 -2.97
C LEU A 96 1.44 -1.10 -1.57
N LYS A 97 0.32 -0.36 -1.47
CA LYS A 97 -0.53 -0.31 -0.27
C LYS A 97 -1.89 -0.90 -0.61
N THR A 98 -2.36 -1.87 0.17
CA THR A 98 -3.60 -2.61 -0.10
C THR A 98 -4.19 -3.20 1.18
N ASN A 99 -5.48 -3.46 1.21
CA ASN A 99 -6.11 -4.27 2.25
C ASN A 99 -5.92 -5.79 2.01
N ALA A 100 -5.38 -6.18 0.87
CA ALA A 100 -5.09 -7.55 0.44
C ALA A 100 -6.30 -8.50 0.32
N VAL A 101 -7.52 -8.05 0.60
CA VAL A 101 -8.75 -8.86 0.51
C VAL A 101 -8.98 -9.46 -0.87
N MET A 102 -8.51 -8.75 -1.91
CA MET A 102 -8.68 -9.18 -3.31
C MET A 102 -7.48 -9.97 -3.87
N ILE A 103 -6.47 -10.26 -3.04
CA ILE A 103 -5.29 -11.02 -3.48
C ILE A 103 -5.60 -12.51 -3.46
N ARG A 104 -5.42 -13.16 -4.61
CA ARG A 104 -5.48 -14.61 -4.82
C ARG A 104 -4.18 -15.08 -5.46
N ALA A 105 -3.98 -16.38 -5.59
CA ALA A 105 -2.73 -16.97 -6.07
C ALA A 105 -2.20 -16.34 -7.36
N ALA A 106 -3.06 -16.11 -8.35
CA ALA A 106 -2.66 -15.48 -9.62
C ALA A 106 -2.14 -14.05 -9.45
N LYS A 107 -2.81 -13.23 -8.62
CA LYS A 107 -2.36 -11.87 -8.34
C LYS A 107 -1.05 -11.87 -7.56
N ALA A 108 -0.91 -12.72 -6.53
CA ALA A 108 0.32 -12.82 -5.74
C ALA A 108 1.52 -13.21 -6.62
N LYS A 109 1.34 -14.18 -7.50
CA LYS A 109 2.36 -14.60 -8.48
C LYS A 109 2.74 -13.43 -9.40
N ARG A 110 1.74 -12.71 -9.96
CA ARG A 110 2.00 -11.59 -10.87
C ARG A 110 2.73 -10.42 -10.18
N ILE A 111 2.41 -10.13 -8.91
CA ILE A 111 3.12 -9.13 -8.11
C ILE A 111 4.60 -9.54 -7.92
N ALA A 112 4.86 -10.80 -7.63
CA ALA A 112 6.23 -11.32 -7.50
C ALA A 112 7.01 -11.21 -8.82
N GLU A 113 6.42 -11.60 -9.95
CA GLU A 113 7.02 -11.49 -11.29
C GLU A 113 7.42 -10.05 -11.63
N LEU A 114 6.64 -9.06 -11.19
CA LEU A 114 6.91 -7.64 -11.42
C LEU A 114 7.93 -7.06 -10.44
N SER A 115 8.45 -7.86 -9.51
CA SER A 115 9.54 -7.48 -8.60
C SER A 115 9.30 -6.13 -7.91
N VAL A 116 8.13 -5.96 -7.30
CA VAL A 116 7.84 -4.78 -6.47
C VAL A 116 8.78 -4.75 -5.25
N GLU A 117 9.11 -3.57 -4.77
CA GLU A 117 9.98 -3.42 -3.59
C GLU A 117 9.34 -4.05 -2.35
N SER A 118 8.07 -3.79 -2.13
CA SER A 118 7.32 -4.36 -1.00
C SER A 118 5.81 -4.15 -1.16
N VAL A 119 5.04 -4.92 -0.39
CA VAL A 119 3.59 -4.76 -0.23
C VAL A 119 3.28 -4.47 1.23
N GLN A 120 2.70 -3.31 1.50
CA GLN A 120 2.19 -2.92 2.81
C GLN A 120 0.70 -3.25 2.88
N ILE A 121 0.32 -4.04 3.87
CA ILE A 121 -1.05 -4.54 4.05
C ILE A 121 -1.65 -3.92 5.32
N SER A 122 -2.85 -3.36 5.21
CA SER A 122 -3.60 -2.85 6.35
C SER A 122 -4.09 -4.01 7.23
N LEU A 123 -3.67 -4.02 8.50
CA LEU A 123 -4.13 -5.01 9.49
C LEU A 123 -4.34 -4.33 10.84
N TYR A 124 -5.58 -4.26 11.31
CA TYR A 124 -5.95 -3.40 12.44
C TYR A 124 -6.04 -4.12 13.78
N SER A 125 -6.23 -5.45 13.78
CA SER A 125 -6.25 -6.29 14.97
C SER A 125 -5.84 -7.72 14.63
N HIS A 126 -5.40 -8.47 15.64
CA HIS A 126 -5.21 -9.91 15.56
C HIS A 126 -6.53 -10.68 15.73
N LYS A 127 -7.58 -10.01 16.26
CA LYS A 127 -8.92 -10.55 16.44
C LYS A 127 -9.74 -10.34 15.16
N PRO A 128 -10.25 -11.42 14.54
CA PRO A 128 -11.05 -11.31 13.31
C PRO A 128 -12.23 -10.34 13.44
N GLU A 129 -12.96 -10.44 14.55
CA GLU A 129 -14.16 -9.63 14.81
C GLU A 129 -13.84 -8.13 14.92
N VAL A 130 -12.74 -7.75 15.57
CA VAL A 130 -12.32 -6.35 15.70
C VAL A 130 -11.84 -5.80 14.35
N HIS A 131 -11.05 -6.58 13.61
CA HIS A 131 -10.60 -6.17 12.28
C HIS A 131 -11.79 -5.98 11.33
N ASP A 132 -12.71 -6.95 11.29
CA ASP A 132 -13.89 -6.91 10.42
C ASP A 132 -14.84 -5.75 10.79
N GLU A 133 -14.95 -5.44 12.09
CA GLU A 133 -15.71 -4.27 12.55
C GLU A 133 -15.08 -2.96 12.10
N ILE A 134 -13.76 -2.82 12.16
CA ILE A 134 -13.05 -1.62 11.70
C ILE A 134 -13.18 -1.46 10.19
N THR A 135 -13.04 -2.53 9.42
CA THR A 135 -13.10 -2.50 7.94
C THR A 135 -14.52 -2.44 7.40
N LYS A 136 -15.54 -2.70 8.24
CA LYS A 136 -16.96 -2.86 7.87
C LYS A 136 -17.17 -3.94 6.80
N LEU A 137 -16.31 -4.97 6.79
CA LEU A 137 -16.39 -6.06 5.83
C LEU A 137 -16.23 -7.42 6.52
N PRO A 138 -17.32 -8.14 6.79
CA PRO A 138 -17.26 -9.47 7.41
C PRO A 138 -16.35 -10.43 6.64
N GLY A 139 -15.45 -11.11 7.36
CA GLY A 139 -14.47 -12.03 6.81
C GLY A 139 -13.27 -11.34 6.11
N SER A 140 -13.10 -10.03 6.28
CA SER A 140 -11.94 -9.30 5.75
C SER A 140 -10.64 -9.81 6.36
N PHE A 141 -10.57 -9.98 7.69
CA PHE A 141 -9.40 -10.52 8.38
C PHE A 141 -8.86 -11.80 7.74
N LYS A 142 -9.75 -12.80 7.57
CA LYS A 142 -9.38 -14.08 6.97
C LYS A 142 -8.79 -13.90 5.58
N ARG A 143 -9.42 -13.07 4.74
CA ARG A 143 -8.99 -12.83 3.35
C ARG A 143 -7.70 -12.02 3.28
N THR A 144 -7.52 -11.02 4.15
CA THR A 144 -6.30 -10.24 4.30
C THR A 144 -5.13 -11.13 4.68
N MET A 145 -5.31 -12.00 5.69
CA MET A 145 -4.28 -12.94 6.12
C MET A 145 -3.95 -14.00 5.05
N GLU A 146 -4.94 -14.45 4.29
CA GLU A 146 -4.71 -15.33 3.13
C GLU A 146 -3.88 -14.64 2.05
N GLY A 147 -4.23 -13.39 1.71
CA GLY A 147 -3.47 -12.57 0.75
C GLY A 147 -2.02 -12.34 1.19
N ALA A 148 -1.80 -12.04 2.49
CA ALA A 148 -0.46 -11.87 3.05
C ALA A 148 0.39 -13.15 2.94
N ARG A 149 -0.20 -14.32 3.28
CA ARG A 149 0.48 -15.63 3.14
C ARG A 149 0.82 -15.95 1.69
N LEU A 150 -0.09 -15.68 0.76
CA LEU A 150 0.14 -15.91 -0.67
C LEU A 150 1.27 -15.04 -1.21
N LEU A 151 1.32 -13.77 -0.85
CA LEU A 151 2.41 -12.86 -1.24
C LEU A 151 3.75 -13.36 -0.70
N LYS A 152 3.79 -13.68 0.61
CA LYS A 152 5.01 -14.22 1.24
C LYS A 152 5.47 -15.51 0.60
N ALA A 153 4.55 -16.44 0.32
CA ALA A 153 4.86 -17.73 -0.33
C ALA A 153 5.45 -17.53 -1.74
N ASN A 154 5.17 -16.42 -2.40
CA ASN A 154 5.77 -16.02 -3.69
C ASN A 154 7.04 -15.16 -3.53
N GLY A 155 7.60 -15.03 -2.33
CA GLY A 155 8.84 -14.29 -2.09
C GLY A 155 8.69 -12.77 -2.06
N VAL A 156 7.46 -12.25 -2.03
CA VAL A 156 7.21 -10.81 -1.93
C VAL A 156 7.49 -10.34 -0.51
N LYS A 157 8.22 -9.22 -0.37
CA LYS A 157 8.43 -8.56 0.92
C LYS A 157 7.11 -7.92 1.38
N VAL A 158 6.60 -8.39 2.50
CA VAL A 158 5.33 -7.93 3.08
C VAL A 158 5.58 -7.21 4.41
N SER A 159 4.78 -6.18 4.69
CA SER A 159 4.66 -5.59 6.01
C SER A 159 3.21 -5.31 6.36
N PHE A 160 2.85 -5.45 7.64
CA PHE A 160 1.58 -4.97 8.15
C PHE A 160 1.67 -3.49 8.54
N ALA A 161 0.62 -2.73 8.22
CA ALA A 161 0.39 -1.38 8.69
C ALA A 161 -0.82 -1.39 9.64
N ASN A 162 -0.59 -0.97 10.88
CA ASN A 162 -1.60 -0.91 11.92
C ASN A 162 -1.82 0.55 12.33
N VAL A 163 -2.98 1.10 11.97
CA VAL A 163 -3.41 2.40 12.47
C VAL A 163 -4.07 2.21 13.83
N LEU A 164 -3.53 2.91 14.86
CA LEU A 164 -4.06 2.82 16.22
C LEU A 164 -5.29 3.71 16.38
N MET A 165 -6.34 3.11 16.88
CA MET A 165 -7.63 3.73 17.17
C MET A 165 -8.13 3.26 18.54
N LYS A 166 -9.13 3.94 19.09
CA LYS A 166 -9.77 3.52 20.35
C LYS A 166 -10.24 2.05 20.36
N HIS A 167 -10.62 1.53 19.20
CA HIS A 167 -11.15 0.16 19.04
C HIS A 167 -10.07 -0.93 19.11
N ASN A 168 -8.81 -0.60 18.85
CA ASN A 168 -7.72 -1.57 18.73
C ASN A 168 -6.41 -1.14 19.45
N ALA A 169 -6.49 -0.12 20.31
CA ALA A 169 -5.30 0.45 20.95
C ALA A 169 -4.51 -0.59 21.76
N ASP A 170 -5.18 -1.57 22.33
CA ASP A 170 -4.57 -2.61 23.15
C ASP A 170 -4.14 -3.85 22.32
N ASP A 171 -4.50 -3.91 21.05
CA ASP A 171 -4.25 -5.08 20.19
C ASP A 171 -2.91 -5.02 19.43
N TYR A 172 -2.19 -3.90 19.49
CA TYR A 172 -0.98 -3.72 18.66
C TYR A 172 0.16 -4.70 19.00
N PRO A 173 0.39 -5.12 20.26
CA PRO A 173 1.46 -6.07 20.56
C PRO A 173 1.20 -7.44 19.90
N GLU A 174 -0.05 -7.88 19.92
CA GLU A 174 -0.46 -9.15 19.32
C GLU A 174 -0.44 -9.10 17.78
N VAL A 175 -0.75 -7.94 17.18
CA VAL A 175 -0.56 -7.74 15.72
C VAL A 175 0.93 -7.78 15.37
N GLN A 176 1.79 -7.20 16.20
CA GLN A 176 3.24 -7.28 16.04
C GLN A 176 3.74 -8.73 16.16
N ALA A 177 3.24 -9.48 17.18
CA ALA A 177 3.56 -10.88 17.36
C ALA A 177 3.11 -11.73 16.15
N LEU A 178 1.91 -11.50 15.63
CA LEU A 178 1.37 -12.15 14.44
C LEU A 178 2.24 -11.85 13.20
N ALA A 179 2.73 -10.62 13.06
CA ALA A 179 3.65 -10.25 11.99
C ALA A 179 4.98 -11.01 12.11
N ALA A 180 5.52 -11.11 13.34
CA ALA A 180 6.75 -11.86 13.61
C ALA A 180 6.58 -13.36 13.34
N GLU A 181 5.47 -13.97 13.75
CA GLU A 181 5.13 -15.37 13.48
C GLU A 181 5.05 -15.63 11.97
N LEU A 182 4.41 -14.74 11.22
CA LEU A 182 4.34 -14.84 9.78
C LEU A 182 5.66 -14.49 9.09
N GLY A 183 6.63 -13.89 9.79
CA GLY A 183 7.92 -13.42 9.27
C GLY A 183 7.75 -12.29 8.26
N VAL A 184 6.88 -11.31 8.57
CA VAL A 184 6.66 -10.09 7.81
C VAL A 184 7.02 -8.87 8.64
N GLY A 185 7.21 -7.71 7.99
CA GLY A 185 7.43 -6.45 8.70
C GLY A 185 6.19 -5.96 9.44
N TYR A 186 6.40 -5.05 10.40
CA TYR A 186 5.31 -4.40 11.13
C TYR A 186 5.58 -2.90 11.24
N ASN A 187 4.56 -2.10 10.98
CA ASN A 187 4.57 -0.65 11.14
C ASN A 187 3.30 -0.24 11.88
N VAL A 188 3.45 0.58 12.89
CA VAL A 188 2.35 1.20 13.60
C VAL A 188 2.26 2.67 13.25
N ASP A 189 1.05 3.19 13.09
CA ASP A 189 0.78 4.60 12.88
C ASP A 189 -0.31 5.06 13.86
N ALA A 190 -0.01 6.10 14.63
CA ALA A 190 -0.94 6.71 15.57
C ALA A 190 -1.62 7.97 14.98
N THR A 191 -1.35 8.27 13.71
CA THR A 191 -1.92 9.43 13.03
C THR A 191 -3.19 9.04 12.29
N ILE A 192 -4.28 9.75 12.55
CA ILE A 192 -5.54 9.62 11.81
C ILE A 192 -5.76 10.91 11.04
N THR A 193 -5.90 10.79 9.73
CA THR A 193 -6.21 11.93 8.86
C THR A 193 -7.72 12.23 8.95
N PRO A 194 -8.13 13.49 9.12
CA PRO A 194 -9.54 13.87 9.06
C PRO A 194 -10.16 13.49 7.72
N MET A 195 -11.49 13.31 7.69
CA MET A 195 -12.21 13.13 6.43
C MET A 195 -12.08 14.37 5.54
N MET A 196 -12.22 14.18 4.23
CA MET A 196 -12.05 15.27 3.24
C MET A 196 -13.19 16.29 3.26
N ASP A 197 -14.29 15.96 3.91
CA ASP A 197 -15.48 16.82 4.06
C ASP A 197 -15.42 17.78 5.28
N GLY A 198 -14.37 17.71 6.07
CA GLY A 198 -14.10 18.60 7.21
C GLY A 198 -14.40 18.00 8.56
#